data_32013ebfcefb3030785b234fbc3f3b18
#
_entry.id   32013ebfcefb3030785b234fbc3f3b18
#
_cell.length_a   1.000
_cell.length_b   1.000
_cell.length_c   1.000
_cell.angle_alpha   90.00
_cell.angle_beta   90.00
_cell.angle_gamma   90.00
#
_symmetry.space_group_name_H-M   'P 1'
#
loop_
_entity.id
_entity.type
_entity.pdbx_description
1 polymer ?
#
loop_
_entity_poly.entity_id
_entity_poly.type
_entity_poly.pdbx_seq_one_letter_code
_entity_poly.pdbx_strand_id
1 'polypeptide(L)'
;YYASRGLGDVYKRQAFHMSNRMHPDYYVYDMITDILSNGRSSRFIQSLVQEQKLFTSIDAYISGSLDEGLLHVTGKPVEGVSLEQAEKAIWKELEKMKTVPVSEQELEKVKNRYESEQIFNNINYLNVATNLAFFELTGKAEDINEEVGKYRAVTAEQIQATSARCFVPENCSILYYKAIS
;
A
#
# COMPACT_ATOMS: atom_id res chain seq x y z
N TYR A 1 22.65 4.12 -5.62
CA TYR A 1 23.06 2.72 -5.38
C TYR A 1 23.69 2.62 -3.99
N TYR A 2 23.02 2.05 -3.03
CA TYR A 2 23.62 1.70 -1.74
C TYR A 2 23.68 0.18 -1.63
N ALA A 3 24.87 -0.41 -1.77
CA ALA A 3 25.10 -1.80 -1.43
C ALA A 3 25.43 -1.87 0.06
N SER A 4 24.55 -2.37 0.89
CA SER A 4 24.88 -2.73 2.27
C SER A 4 25.23 -4.22 2.33
N ARG A 5 26.32 -4.56 3.05
CA ARG A 5 26.67 -5.94 3.36
C ARG A 5 25.67 -6.48 4.37
N GLY A 6 24.65 -7.19 3.90
CA GLY A 6 23.67 -7.89 4.73
C GLY A 6 23.63 -9.36 4.36
N LEU A 7 23.45 -10.21 5.34
CA LEU A 7 23.32 -11.65 5.18
C LEU A 7 22.10 -11.99 4.28
N GLY A 8 22.38 -12.28 3.03
CA GLY A 8 21.63 -13.28 2.26
C GLY A 8 20.34 -12.89 1.54
N ASP A 9 19.71 -11.75 1.78
CA ASP A 9 18.41 -11.48 1.16
C ASP A 9 18.46 -10.44 0.04
N VAL A 10 17.86 -10.78 -1.10
CA VAL A 10 17.67 -9.86 -2.23
C VAL A 10 16.30 -9.21 -2.08
N TYR A 11 16.25 -7.88 -2.02
CA TYR A 11 15.01 -7.11 -1.95
C TYR A 11 14.93 -6.08 -3.05
N LYS A 12 13.70 -5.84 -3.49
CA LYS A 12 13.37 -4.69 -4.32
C LYS A 12 12.40 -3.80 -3.58
N ARG A 13 12.69 -2.50 -3.58
CA ARG A 13 11.80 -1.47 -3.05
C ARG A 13 11.49 -0.43 -4.11
N GLN A 14 10.23 -0.06 -4.22
CA GLN A 14 9.74 1.08 -4.99
C GLN A 14 9.03 2.02 -4.04
N ALA A 15 9.24 3.31 -4.20
CA ALA A 15 8.58 4.33 -3.42
C ALA A 15 8.00 5.38 -4.38
N PHE A 16 6.74 5.74 -4.16
CA PHE A 16 6.00 6.72 -4.93
C PHE A 16 5.60 7.85 -4.00
N HIS A 17 5.75 9.10 -4.43
CA HIS A 17 5.25 10.23 -3.67
C HIS A 17 3.72 10.18 -3.59
N MET A 18 3.19 10.50 -2.42
CA MET A 18 1.77 10.59 -2.14
C MET A 18 1.45 11.81 -1.26
N SER A 19 0.18 12.15 -1.17
CA SER A 19 -0.30 13.22 -0.30
C SER A 19 -0.06 12.93 1.18
N ASN A 20 -0.07 13.99 1.98
CA ASN A 20 0.00 13.89 3.44
C ASN A 20 -1.27 13.28 4.05
N ARG A 21 -1.21 12.97 5.35
CA ARG A 21 -2.29 12.34 6.12
C ARG A 21 -3.60 13.14 6.15
N MET A 22 -3.52 14.47 6.03
CA MET A 22 -4.69 15.36 6.12
C MET A 22 -5.40 15.54 4.77
N HIS A 23 -4.79 15.08 3.66
CA HIS A 23 -5.37 15.21 2.34
C HIS A 23 -6.45 14.13 2.10
N PRO A 24 -7.58 14.46 1.44
CA PRO A 24 -8.63 13.47 1.14
C PRO A 24 -8.15 12.23 0.38
N ASP A 25 -7.16 12.37 -0.51
CA ASP A 25 -6.60 11.26 -1.27
C ASP A 25 -5.83 10.26 -0.39
N TYR A 26 -5.49 10.59 0.86
CA TYR A 26 -4.81 9.67 1.78
C TYR A 26 -5.56 8.34 1.91
N TYR A 27 -6.87 8.41 2.11
CA TYR A 27 -7.73 7.23 2.24
C TYR A 27 -7.75 6.39 0.96
N VAL A 28 -7.63 7.04 -0.20
CA VAL A 28 -7.55 6.36 -1.50
C VAL A 28 -6.22 5.61 -1.63
N TYR A 29 -5.09 6.23 -1.25
CA TYR A 29 -3.78 5.58 -1.26
C TYR A 29 -3.72 4.38 -0.33
N ASP A 30 -4.28 4.48 0.87
CA ASP A 30 -4.33 3.38 1.83
C ASP A 30 -5.14 2.20 1.26
N MET A 31 -6.32 2.46 0.72
CA MET A 31 -7.13 1.43 0.06
C MET A 31 -6.45 0.81 -1.17
N ILE A 32 -5.67 1.58 -1.93
CA ILE A 32 -4.87 1.05 -3.04
C ILE A 32 -3.88 0.01 -2.52
N THR A 33 -3.17 0.29 -1.42
CA THR A 33 -2.21 -0.67 -0.85
C THR A 33 -2.89 -1.93 -0.32
N ASP A 34 -4.07 -1.80 0.27
CA ASP A 34 -4.89 -2.91 0.73
C ASP A 34 -5.34 -3.83 -0.42
N ILE A 35 -5.79 -3.25 -1.52
CA ILE A 35 -6.16 -4.00 -2.73
C ILE A 35 -4.94 -4.74 -3.29
N LEU A 36 -3.76 -4.09 -3.28
CA LEU A 36 -2.54 -4.66 -3.84
C LEU A 36 -1.99 -5.81 -3.00
N SER A 37 -1.90 -5.69 -1.68
CA SER A 37 -1.12 -6.64 -0.88
C SER A 37 -1.83 -7.20 0.36
N ASN A 38 -2.94 -6.61 0.81
CA ASN A 38 -3.52 -6.98 2.10
C ASN A 38 -4.43 -8.22 2.00
N GLY A 39 -3.87 -9.38 2.42
CA GLY A 39 -4.56 -10.66 2.47
C GLY A 39 -4.36 -11.56 1.24
N ARG A 40 -4.74 -12.82 1.39
CA ARG A 40 -4.47 -13.88 0.38
C ARG A 40 -5.12 -13.65 -0.98
N SER A 41 -6.19 -12.89 -1.05
CA SER A 41 -6.92 -12.56 -2.28
C SER A 41 -6.57 -11.19 -2.85
N SER A 42 -5.53 -10.54 -2.37
CA SER A 42 -5.01 -9.29 -2.91
C SER A 42 -4.27 -9.52 -4.24
N ARG A 43 -4.22 -8.50 -5.09
CA ARG A 43 -3.73 -8.63 -6.46
C ARG A 43 -2.29 -9.11 -6.55
N PHE A 44 -1.38 -8.56 -5.75
CA PHE A 44 0.02 -8.99 -5.73
C PHE A 44 0.18 -10.42 -5.24
N ILE A 45 -0.54 -10.79 -4.17
CA ILE A 45 -0.43 -12.12 -3.60
C ILE A 45 -0.95 -13.17 -4.59
N GLN A 46 -2.10 -12.94 -5.21
CA GLN A 46 -2.63 -13.87 -6.20
C GLN A 46 -1.73 -13.96 -7.44
N SER A 47 -1.44 -12.83 -8.08
CA SER A 47 -0.73 -12.83 -9.35
C SER A 47 0.76 -13.14 -9.20
N LEU A 48 1.46 -12.44 -8.29
CA LEU A 48 2.92 -12.48 -8.23
C LEU A 48 3.48 -13.59 -7.33
N VAL A 49 2.73 -13.96 -6.28
CA VAL A 49 3.17 -15.02 -5.35
C VAL A 49 2.59 -16.38 -5.71
N GLN A 50 1.26 -16.47 -5.91
CA GLN A 50 0.60 -17.78 -6.08
C GLN A 50 0.67 -18.27 -7.52
N GLU A 51 0.33 -17.43 -8.50
CA GLU A 51 0.24 -17.83 -9.92
C GLU A 51 1.62 -17.81 -10.59
N GLN A 52 2.31 -16.67 -10.60
CA GLN A 52 3.59 -16.50 -11.29
C GLN A 52 4.78 -16.99 -10.48
N LYS A 53 4.65 -17.13 -9.16
CA LYS A 53 5.70 -17.59 -8.23
C LYS A 53 7.02 -16.80 -8.35
N LEU A 54 6.91 -15.50 -8.60
CA LEU A 54 8.05 -14.61 -8.77
C LEU A 54 8.57 -14.04 -7.45
N PHE A 55 7.71 -14.01 -6.42
CA PHE A 55 8.05 -13.45 -5.12
C PHE A 55 7.76 -14.45 -4.01
N THR A 56 8.65 -14.50 -3.03
CA THR A 56 8.42 -15.19 -1.76
C THR A 56 7.45 -14.39 -0.89
N SER A 57 7.62 -13.07 -0.90
CA SER A 57 6.73 -12.11 -0.26
C SER A 57 6.76 -10.80 -1.03
N ILE A 58 5.62 -10.13 -1.06
CA ILE A 58 5.49 -8.78 -1.62
C ILE A 58 4.45 -8.04 -0.81
N ASP A 59 4.73 -6.78 -0.50
CA ASP A 59 3.88 -5.94 0.29
C ASP A 59 3.80 -4.53 -0.28
N ALA A 60 2.66 -3.87 -0.09
CA ALA A 60 2.44 -2.47 -0.40
C ALA A 60 1.88 -1.79 0.85
N TYR A 61 2.43 -0.64 1.21
CA TYR A 61 1.98 0.12 2.38
C TYR A 61 2.28 1.61 2.19
N ILE A 62 1.60 2.44 2.95
CA ILE A 62 1.85 3.87 2.97
C ILE A 62 2.62 4.28 4.22
N SER A 63 3.50 5.26 4.09
CA SER A 63 4.09 5.99 5.22
C SER A 63 3.41 7.37 5.27
N GLY A 64 2.27 7.43 5.95
CA GLY A 64 1.53 8.68 6.13
C GLY A 64 2.12 9.49 7.30
N SER A 65 2.41 10.76 7.03
CA SER A 65 2.83 11.73 8.05
C SER A 65 2.05 13.04 7.86
N LEU A 66 2.33 14.05 8.69
CA LEU A 66 1.78 15.40 8.50
C LEU A 66 2.32 16.06 7.24
N ASP A 67 3.54 15.72 6.86
CA ASP A 67 4.13 16.09 5.56
C ASP A 67 3.74 15.07 4.47
N GLU A 68 4.15 15.35 3.23
CA GLU A 68 3.95 14.44 2.10
C GLU A 68 4.59 13.08 2.39
N GLY A 69 3.83 12.02 2.10
CA GLY A 69 4.20 10.66 2.39
C GLY A 69 4.70 9.89 1.17
N LEU A 70 4.94 8.60 1.39
CA LEU A 70 5.36 7.67 0.35
C LEU A 70 4.47 6.42 0.36
N LEU A 71 4.07 5.98 -0.82
CA LEU A 71 3.54 4.64 -1.03
C LEU A 71 4.71 3.72 -1.40
N HIS A 72 4.90 2.68 -0.61
CA HIS A 72 5.97 1.72 -0.78
C HIS A 72 5.47 0.41 -1.38
N VAL A 73 6.25 -0.17 -2.27
CA VAL A 73 6.13 -1.56 -2.70
C VAL A 73 7.46 -2.26 -2.41
N THR A 74 7.43 -3.27 -1.56
CA THR A 74 8.62 -4.03 -1.18
C THR A 74 8.41 -5.50 -1.49
N GLY A 75 9.32 -6.10 -2.25
CA GLY A 75 9.21 -7.50 -2.63
C GLY A 75 10.53 -8.26 -2.47
N LYS A 76 10.43 -9.51 -2.01
CA LYS A 76 11.52 -10.48 -1.98
C LYS A 76 11.32 -11.47 -3.13
N PRO A 77 12.10 -11.35 -4.22
CA PRO A 77 12.02 -12.29 -5.33
C PRO A 77 12.40 -13.72 -4.89
N VAL A 78 11.87 -14.71 -5.59
CA VAL A 78 12.31 -16.10 -5.45
C VAL A 78 13.72 -16.25 -6.02
N GLU A 79 14.49 -17.18 -5.48
CA GLU A 79 15.82 -17.51 -6.00
C GLU A 79 15.77 -17.83 -7.50
N GLY A 80 16.68 -17.26 -8.25
CA GLY A 80 16.76 -17.38 -9.72
C GLY A 80 15.91 -16.37 -10.50
N VAL A 81 15.05 -15.59 -9.85
CA VAL A 81 14.31 -14.50 -10.49
C VAL A 81 15.16 -13.23 -10.51
N SER A 82 15.38 -12.65 -11.70
CA SER A 82 16.15 -11.40 -11.80
C SER A 82 15.35 -10.21 -11.26
N LEU A 83 16.05 -9.18 -10.75
CA LEU A 83 15.42 -7.96 -10.26
C LEU A 83 14.66 -7.22 -11.36
N GLU A 84 15.14 -7.27 -12.59
CA GLU A 84 14.48 -6.68 -13.76
C GLU A 84 13.17 -7.41 -14.11
N GLN A 85 13.17 -8.75 -13.99
CA GLN A 85 11.96 -9.55 -14.18
C GLN A 85 10.93 -9.26 -13.10
N ALA A 86 11.38 -9.21 -11.84
CA ALA A 86 10.56 -8.86 -10.70
C ALA A 86 9.93 -7.46 -10.85
N GLU A 87 10.73 -6.48 -11.31
CA GLU A 87 10.27 -5.12 -11.56
C GLU A 87 9.19 -5.06 -12.63
N LYS A 88 9.42 -5.68 -13.79
CA LYS A 88 8.45 -5.71 -14.88
C LYS A 88 7.12 -6.33 -14.42
N ALA A 89 7.18 -7.35 -13.57
CA ALA A 89 5.98 -7.99 -13.05
C ALA A 89 5.19 -7.05 -12.10
N ILE A 90 5.87 -6.31 -11.22
CA ILE A 90 5.24 -5.30 -10.37
C ILE A 90 4.59 -4.22 -11.24
N TRP A 91 5.33 -3.63 -12.18
CA TRP A 91 4.79 -2.59 -13.07
C TRP A 91 3.56 -3.06 -13.84
N LYS A 92 3.53 -4.32 -14.28
CA LYS A 92 2.37 -4.90 -14.97
C LYS A 92 1.13 -4.94 -14.08
N GLU A 93 1.27 -5.26 -12.81
CA GLU A 93 0.14 -5.25 -11.86
C GLU A 93 -0.29 -3.82 -11.51
N LEU A 94 0.66 -2.89 -11.35
CA LEU A 94 0.35 -1.48 -11.13
C LEU A 94 -0.37 -0.86 -12.35
N GLU A 95 -0.01 -1.26 -13.57
CA GLU A 95 -0.70 -0.82 -14.78
C GLU A 95 -2.17 -1.31 -14.82
N LYS A 96 -2.45 -2.50 -14.30
CA LYS A 96 -3.84 -2.97 -14.16
C LYS A 96 -4.66 -2.10 -13.21
N MET A 97 -4.04 -1.56 -12.14
CA MET A 97 -4.73 -0.62 -11.24
C MET A 97 -5.15 0.67 -11.93
N LYS A 98 -4.41 1.08 -12.98
CA LYS A 98 -4.69 2.29 -13.77
C LYS A 98 -5.76 2.04 -14.84
N THR A 99 -5.79 0.86 -15.41
CA THR A 99 -6.55 0.55 -16.63
C THR A 99 -7.81 -0.29 -16.39
N VAL A 100 -7.82 -1.08 -15.31
CA VAL A 100 -8.95 -1.95 -14.96
C VAL A 100 -9.59 -1.47 -13.66
N PRO A 101 -10.84 -1.00 -13.70
CA PRO A 101 -11.55 -0.60 -12.50
C PRO A 101 -11.58 -1.72 -11.44
N VAL A 102 -11.50 -1.33 -10.19
CA VAL A 102 -11.70 -2.24 -9.05
C VAL A 102 -13.16 -2.68 -9.05
N SER A 103 -13.40 -3.99 -8.91
CA SER A 103 -14.77 -4.50 -8.83
C SER A 103 -15.44 -4.06 -7.52
N GLU A 104 -16.76 -3.93 -7.53
CA GLU A 104 -17.55 -3.60 -6.35
C GLU A 104 -17.27 -4.60 -5.21
N GLN A 105 -17.19 -5.89 -5.52
CA GLN A 105 -16.90 -6.94 -4.54
C GLN A 105 -15.51 -6.78 -3.91
N GLU A 106 -14.49 -6.44 -4.70
CA GLU A 106 -13.11 -6.21 -4.23
C GLU A 106 -13.06 -4.96 -3.33
N LEU A 107 -13.72 -3.89 -3.74
CA LEU A 107 -13.79 -2.64 -3.00
C LEU A 107 -14.52 -2.82 -1.65
N GLU A 108 -15.69 -3.46 -1.66
CA GLU A 108 -16.46 -3.73 -0.43
C GLU A 108 -15.70 -4.65 0.53
N LYS A 109 -14.96 -5.62 0.03
CA LYS A 109 -14.11 -6.48 0.86
C LYS A 109 -13.08 -5.66 1.64
N VAL A 110 -12.40 -4.71 0.99
CA VAL A 110 -11.39 -3.86 1.63
C VAL A 110 -12.04 -2.91 2.63
N LYS A 111 -13.17 -2.29 2.29
CA LYS A 111 -13.94 -1.43 3.20
C LYS A 111 -14.37 -2.18 4.46
N ASN A 112 -14.94 -3.36 4.30
CA ASN A 112 -15.39 -4.20 5.42
C ASN A 112 -14.23 -4.64 6.31
N ARG A 113 -13.09 -4.91 5.71
CA ARG A 113 -11.87 -5.25 6.43
C ARG A 113 -11.40 -4.08 7.30
N TYR A 114 -11.25 -2.90 6.71
CA TYR A 114 -10.85 -1.69 7.44
C TYR A 114 -11.77 -1.44 8.64
N GLU A 115 -13.08 -1.48 8.42
CA GLU A 115 -14.07 -1.29 9.49
C GLU A 115 -13.90 -2.32 10.63
N SER A 116 -13.69 -3.59 10.27
CA SER A 116 -13.45 -4.65 11.25
C SER A 116 -12.15 -4.41 12.03
N GLU A 117 -11.07 -4.02 11.36
CA GLU A 117 -9.79 -3.71 12.00
C GLU A 117 -9.93 -2.52 12.97
N GLN A 118 -10.71 -1.49 12.63
CA GLN A 118 -10.97 -0.37 13.54
C GLN A 118 -11.74 -0.82 14.80
N ILE A 119 -12.73 -1.70 14.66
CA ILE A 119 -13.46 -2.25 15.82
C ILE A 119 -12.49 -3.00 16.74
N PHE A 120 -11.61 -3.85 16.19
CA PHE A 120 -10.64 -4.59 16.99
C PHE A 120 -9.57 -3.69 17.61
N ASN A 121 -9.09 -2.68 16.90
CA ASN A 121 -8.12 -1.71 17.42
C ASN A 121 -8.67 -0.92 18.60
N ASN A 122 -9.97 -0.62 18.62
CA ASN A 122 -10.64 0.12 19.69
C ASN A 122 -10.87 -0.72 20.97
N ILE A 123 -10.60 -2.02 20.97
CA ILE A 123 -10.60 -2.84 22.19
C ILE A 123 -9.41 -2.46 23.09
N ASN A 124 -8.33 -2.00 22.49
CA ASN A 124 -7.13 -1.60 23.26
C ASN A 124 -7.19 -0.10 23.62
N TYR A 125 -7.32 0.20 24.91
CA TYR A 125 -7.39 1.58 25.42
C TYR A 125 -6.19 2.44 25.03
N LEU A 126 -4.98 1.87 24.94
CA LEU A 126 -3.79 2.61 24.51
C LEU A 126 -3.92 3.05 23.04
N ASN A 127 -4.43 2.17 22.18
CA ASN A 127 -4.68 2.53 20.78
C ASN A 127 -5.72 3.66 20.69
N VAL A 128 -6.81 3.56 21.43
CA VAL A 128 -7.85 4.61 21.48
C VAL A 128 -7.25 5.93 21.94
N ALA A 129 -6.49 5.92 23.03
CA ALA A 129 -5.88 7.14 23.56
C ALA A 129 -4.88 7.77 22.58
N THR A 130 -4.06 6.94 21.91
CA THR A 130 -3.10 7.39 20.89
C THR A 130 -3.80 7.99 19.69
N ASN A 131 -4.87 7.34 19.20
CA ASN A 131 -5.65 7.84 18.07
C ASN A 131 -6.36 9.15 18.42
N LEU A 132 -7.00 9.26 19.58
CA LEU A 132 -7.63 10.50 20.04
C LEU A 132 -6.61 11.66 20.13
N ALA A 133 -5.43 11.39 20.69
CA ALA A 133 -4.36 12.39 20.78
C ALA A 133 -3.87 12.82 19.38
N PHE A 134 -3.79 11.89 18.44
CA PHE A 134 -3.41 12.20 17.07
C PHE A 134 -4.47 13.07 16.37
N PHE A 135 -5.76 12.73 16.51
CA PHE A 135 -6.84 13.53 15.94
C PHE A 135 -6.91 14.92 16.57
N GLU A 136 -6.71 15.04 17.89
CA GLU A 136 -6.66 16.34 18.54
C GLU A 136 -5.48 17.20 18.07
N LEU A 137 -4.33 16.60 17.83
CA LEU A 137 -3.16 17.29 17.29
C LEU A 137 -3.38 17.81 15.86
N THR A 138 -4.13 17.08 15.04
CA THR A 138 -4.31 17.36 13.60
C THR A 138 -5.61 18.07 13.25
N GLY A 139 -6.54 18.18 14.20
CA GLY A 139 -7.86 18.76 14.03
C GLY A 139 -8.65 18.76 15.32
N LYS A 140 -9.59 17.85 15.45
CA LYS A 140 -10.40 17.62 16.65
C LYS A 140 -10.47 16.14 16.97
N ALA A 141 -10.43 15.78 18.25
CA ALA A 141 -10.54 14.39 18.69
C ALA A 141 -11.79 13.69 18.15
N GLU A 142 -12.89 14.43 18.01
CA GLU A 142 -14.18 13.92 17.50
C GLU A 142 -14.12 13.44 16.04
N ASP A 143 -13.14 13.93 15.24
CA ASP A 143 -12.95 13.55 13.83
C ASP A 143 -12.64 12.06 13.66
N ILE A 144 -12.21 11.38 14.72
CA ILE A 144 -12.03 9.91 14.74
C ILE A 144 -13.32 9.18 14.39
N ASN A 145 -14.49 9.74 14.75
CA ASN A 145 -15.79 9.11 14.47
C ASN A 145 -16.18 9.17 12.98
N GLU A 146 -15.56 10.07 12.23
CA GLU A 146 -15.82 10.23 10.80
C GLU A 146 -14.89 9.38 9.92
N GLU A 147 -13.81 8.83 10.48
CA GLU A 147 -12.75 8.18 9.71
C GLU A 147 -13.26 6.98 8.91
N VAL A 148 -14.06 6.12 9.53
CA VAL A 148 -14.68 4.97 8.82
C VAL A 148 -15.54 5.46 7.66
N GLY A 149 -16.29 6.55 7.85
CA GLY A 149 -17.09 7.18 6.80
C GLY A 149 -16.27 7.64 5.60
N LYS A 150 -15.06 8.18 5.83
CA LYS A 150 -14.14 8.63 4.78
C LYS A 150 -13.62 7.44 3.95
N TYR A 151 -13.27 6.33 4.59
CA TYR A 151 -12.93 5.08 3.87
C TYR A 151 -14.12 4.52 3.10
N ARG A 152 -15.31 4.52 3.70
CA ARG A 152 -16.54 4.07 3.02
C ARG A 152 -16.90 4.91 1.80
N ALA A 153 -16.57 6.20 1.80
CA ALA A 153 -16.85 7.12 0.70
C ALA A 153 -15.91 6.93 -0.53
N VAL A 154 -14.80 6.21 -0.38
CA VAL A 154 -13.87 5.97 -1.51
C VAL A 154 -14.56 5.18 -2.60
N THR A 155 -14.38 5.61 -3.86
CA THR A 155 -14.98 4.96 -5.04
C THR A 155 -13.93 4.29 -5.93
N ALA A 156 -14.37 3.36 -6.80
CA ALA A 156 -13.50 2.69 -7.75
C ALA A 156 -12.84 3.68 -8.73
N GLU A 157 -13.57 4.72 -9.13
CA GLU A 157 -13.06 5.78 -10.01
C GLU A 157 -11.94 6.59 -9.35
N GLN A 158 -12.09 6.91 -8.05
CA GLN A 158 -11.03 7.58 -7.29
C GLN A 158 -9.77 6.72 -7.19
N ILE A 159 -9.93 5.42 -6.93
CA ILE A 159 -8.81 4.46 -6.89
C ILE A 159 -8.10 4.43 -8.25
N GLN A 160 -8.84 4.32 -9.34
CA GLN A 160 -8.27 4.29 -10.69
C GLN A 160 -7.56 5.59 -11.04
N ALA A 161 -8.19 6.75 -10.81
CA ALA A 161 -7.63 8.07 -11.09
C ALA A 161 -6.37 8.34 -10.25
N THR A 162 -6.37 8.00 -8.96
CA THR A 162 -5.21 8.15 -8.08
C THR A 162 -4.08 7.19 -8.48
N SER A 163 -4.40 5.95 -8.83
CA SER A 163 -3.42 5.00 -9.36
C SER A 163 -2.76 5.51 -10.65
N ALA A 164 -3.54 6.12 -11.55
CA ALA A 164 -3.03 6.68 -12.81
C ALA A 164 -2.04 7.82 -12.58
N ARG A 165 -2.26 8.65 -11.56
CA ARG A 165 -1.34 9.75 -11.19
C ARG A 165 -0.12 9.24 -10.43
N CYS A 166 -0.31 8.27 -9.52
CA CYS A 166 0.73 7.78 -8.63
C CYS A 166 1.73 6.87 -9.33
N PHE A 167 1.23 5.86 -10.07
CA PHE A 167 2.08 4.80 -10.64
C PHE A 167 2.64 5.18 -12.01
N VAL A 168 3.47 6.21 -12.02
CA VAL A 168 4.23 6.65 -13.20
C VAL A 168 5.73 6.61 -12.88
N PRO A 169 6.60 6.34 -13.88
CA PRO A 169 8.04 6.25 -13.65
C PRO A 169 8.64 7.53 -13.04
N GLU A 170 8.12 8.69 -13.43
CA GLU A 170 8.58 10.00 -12.97
C GLU A 170 8.30 10.24 -11.48
N ASN A 171 7.34 9.52 -10.92
CA ASN A 171 6.97 9.58 -9.50
C ASN A 171 7.56 8.41 -8.69
N CYS A 172 8.49 7.62 -9.25
CA CYS A 172 8.98 6.40 -8.65
C CYS A 172 10.48 6.44 -8.38
N SER A 173 10.86 6.16 -7.12
CA SER A 173 12.23 5.84 -6.75
C SER A 173 12.36 4.34 -6.55
N ILE A 174 13.40 3.72 -7.17
CA ILE A 174 13.61 2.28 -7.11
C ILE A 174 14.95 1.97 -6.45
N LEU A 175 14.93 1.09 -5.46
CA LEU A 175 16.11 0.57 -4.79
C LEU A 175 16.19 -0.94 -4.98
N TYR A 176 17.34 -1.38 -5.52
CA TYR A 176 17.71 -2.78 -5.58
C TYR A 176 18.69 -3.12 -4.46
N TYR A 177 18.29 -4.03 -3.61
CA TYR A 177 19.15 -4.56 -2.57
C TYR A 177 19.66 -5.93 -2.99
N LYS A 178 20.98 -6.04 -3.25
CA LYS A 178 21.61 -7.28 -3.67
C LYS A 178 22.48 -7.83 -2.54
N ALA A 179 22.37 -9.14 -2.28
CA ALA A 179 23.35 -9.82 -1.43
C ALA A 179 24.71 -9.78 -2.13
N ILE A 180 25.77 -9.47 -1.40
CA ILE A 180 27.15 -9.57 -1.87
C ILE A 180 27.65 -10.94 -1.39
N SER A 181 27.95 -11.82 -2.35
CA SER A 181 28.62 -13.10 -2.11
C SER A 181 30.08 -12.90 -1.73
#